data_621ad9782e037cc0b7c2fba27c146f63
#
_entry.id   621ad9782e037cc0b7c2fba27c146f63
#
_cell.length_a   1.000
_cell.length_b   1.000
_cell.length_c   1.000
_cell.angle_alpha   90.00
_cell.angle_beta   90.00
_cell.angle_gamma   90.00
#
_symmetry.space_group_name_H-M   'P 1'
#
loop_
_entity.id
_entity.type
_entity.pdbx_description
1 polymer ?
#
loop_
_entity_poly.entity_id
_entity_poly.type
_entity_poly.pdbx_seq_one_letter_code
_entity_poly.pdbx_strand_id
1 'polypeptide(L)'
;IIYFIARGLITAKEAMNCIPKGFFAMVPAILILTMATALKNTTGLLESSAFVEEALKNAGSLNNFLPAIIFVVACLIAFATGTSWGTFGILIPIVTAIFPIGSEIGVIGMSACLAGAVCGDHCSPISDTTIMASAGAQCNHINHVSTQLPYAITVAAVSFVAYIIAGFVPNWMIVLPISIAMMIVTLVVIKL
;
A
#
# COMPACT_ATOMS: atom_id res chain seq x y z
N ILE A 1 6.64 17.44 -19.75
CA ILE A 1 7.80 17.75 -20.62
C ILE A 1 7.44 18.82 -21.64
N ILE A 2 6.43 18.61 -22.49
CA ILE A 2 6.01 19.58 -23.54
C ILE A 2 5.75 20.96 -22.94
N TYR A 3 5.00 21.04 -21.85
CA TYR A 3 4.74 22.31 -21.15
C TYR A 3 6.03 23.00 -20.69
N PHE A 4 6.98 22.27 -20.12
CA PHE A 4 8.24 22.88 -19.65
C PHE A 4 9.14 23.35 -20.81
N ILE A 5 9.14 22.62 -21.93
CA ILE A 5 9.83 23.06 -23.15
C ILE A 5 9.18 24.33 -23.72
N ALA A 6 7.84 24.36 -23.80
CA ALA A 6 7.10 25.53 -24.30
C ALA A 6 7.29 26.77 -23.41
N ARG A 7 7.51 26.59 -22.10
CA ARG A 7 7.84 27.66 -21.15
C ARG A 7 9.32 28.02 -21.14
N GLY A 8 10.17 27.37 -21.94
CA GLY A 8 11.61 27.64 -21.96
C GLY A 8 12.37 27.23 -20.69
N LEU A 9 11.77 26.40 -19.82
CA LEU A 9 12.37 25.96 -18.57
C LEU A 9 13.39 24.82 -18.76
N ILE A 10 13.21 24.04 -19.82
CA ILE A 10 14.13 22.96 -20.22
C ILE A 10 14.26 22.95 -21.75
N THR A 11 15.41 22.53 -22.24
CA THR A 11 15.61 22.31 -23.67
C THR A 11 15.11 20.94 -24.11
N ALA A 12 14.80 20.76 -25.40
CA ALA A 12 14.44 19.47 -25.93
C ALA A 12 15.54 18.40 -25.72
N LYS A 13 16.83 18.81 -25.79
CA LYS A 13 17.97 17.94 -25.54
C LYS A 13 18.03 17.47 -24.09
N GLU A 14 17.79 18.34 -23.12
CA GLU A 14 17.70 17.98 -21.70
C GLU A 14 16.54 17.03 -21.43
N ALA A 15 15.36 17.30 -22.04
CA ALA A 15 14.21 16.42 -21.94
C ALA A 15 14.52 14.98 -22.46
N MET A 16 15.18 14.89 -23.62
CA MET A 16 15.59 13.60 -24.17
C MET A 16 16.60 12.86 -23.29
N ASN A 17 17.52 13.57 -22.64
CA ASN A 17 18.49 13.01 -21.71
C ASN A 17 17.83 12.50 -20.40
N CYS A 18 16.64 12.98 -20.05
CA CYS A 18 15.89 12.50 -18.88
C CYS A 18 15.26 11.11 -19.11
N ILE A 19 14.99 10.72 -20.37
CA ILE A 19 14.35 9.42 -20.68
C ILE A 19 15.20 8.24 -20.19
N PRO A 20 16.48 8.10 -20.55
CA PRO A 20 17.32 7.02 -20.02
C PRO A 20 17.44 7.05 -18.49
N LYS A 21 17.57 8.24 -17.90
CA LYS A 21 17.65 8.40 -16.44
C LYS A 21 16.38 7.90 -15.75
N GLY A 22 15.21 8.25 -16.28
CA GLY A 22 13.93 7.76 -15.79
C GLY A 22 13.81 6.24 -15.93
N PHE A 23 14.24 5.68 -17.05
CA PHE A 23 14.27 4.23 -17.25
C PHE A 23 15.16 3.53 -16.21
N PHE A 24 16.39 4.01 -15.99
CA PHE A 24 17.28 3.44 -14.97
C PHE A 24 16.69 3.55 -13.56
N ALA A 25 15.99 4.63 -13.24
CA ALA A 25 15.32 4.78 -11.96
C ALA A 25 14.18 3.76 -11.76
N MET A 26 13.55 3.29 -12.85
CA MET A 26 12.47 2.30 -12.80
C MET A 26 12.96 0.84 -12.81
N VAL A 27 14.22 0.57 -13.13
CA VAL A 27 14.76 -0.80 -13.20
C VAL A 27 14.55 -1.59 -11.90
N PRO A 28 14.79 -1.06 -10.69
CA PRO A 28 14.53 -1.78 -9.44
C PRO A 28 13.05 -2.18 -9.30
N ALA A 29 12.13 -1.26 -9.59
CA ALA A 29 10.70 -1.55 -9.53
C ALA A 29 10.28 -2.64 -10.54
N ILE A 30 10.80 -2.60 -11.77
CA ILE A 30 10.55 -3.62 -12.79
C ILE A 30 11.06 -4.98 -12.34
N LEU A 31 12.27 -5.05 -11.77
CA LEU A 31 12.84 -6.28 -11.25
C LEU A 31 11.98 -6.86 -10.10
N ILE A 32 11.57 -6.03 -9.15
CA ILE A 32 10.72 -6.45 -8.03
C ILE A 32 9.40 -7.02 -8.57
N LEU A 33 8.73 -6.32 -9.48
CA LEU A 33 7.46 -6.78 -10.06
C LEU A 33 7.62 -8.08 -10.84
N THR A 34 8.74 -8.24 -11.56
CA THR A 34 9.04 -9.48 -12.29
C THR A 34 9.25 -10.65 -11.34
N MET A 35 10.03 -10.45 -10.27
CA MET A 35 10.26 -11.48 -9.24
C MET A 35 8.99 -11.80 -8.45
N ALA A 36 8.17 -10.79 -8.12
CA ALA A 36 6.87 -10.97 -7.48
C ALA A 36 5.91 -11.79 -8.35
N THR A 37 5.90 -11.55 -9.67
CA THR A 37 5.11 -12.33 -10.62
C THR A 37 5.59 -13.78 -10.70
N ALA A 38 6.90 -14.01 -10.71
CA ALA A 38 7.48 -15.35 -10.67
C ALA A 38 7.09 -16.07 -9.37
N LEU A 39 7.21 -15.41 -8.21
CA LEU A 39 6.80 -15.94 -6.91
C LEU A 39 5.30 -16.28 -6.89
N LYS A 40 4.44 -15.38 -7.38
CA LYS A 40 3.00 -15.62 -7.52
C LYS A 40 2.71 -16.91 -8.31
N ASN A 41 3.37 -17.07 -9.46
CA ASN A 41 3.17 -18.25 -10.29
C ASN A 41 3.63 -19.53 -9.58
N THR A 42 4.77 -19.47 -8.89
CA THR A 42 5.30 -20.60 -8.10
C THR A 42 4.37 -20.97 -6.94
N THR A 43 3.88 -19.98 -6.18
CA THR A 43 2.93 -20.24 -5.09
C THR A 43 1.59 -20.75 -5.59
N GLY A 44 1.16 -20.34 -6.79
CA GLY A 44 -0.01 -20.89 -7.47
C GLY A 44 0.13 -22.38 -7.80
N LEU A 45 1.31 -22.80 -8.26
CA LEU A 45 1.62 -24.22 -8.52
C LEU A 45 1.65 -25.08 -7.25
N LEU A 46 1.90 -24.47 -6.09
CA LEU A 46 1.90 -25.13 -4.78
C LEU A 46 0.50 -25.18 -4.14
N GLU A 47 -0.54 -24.74 -4.87
CA GLU A 47 -1.92 -24.68 -4.36
C GLU A 47 -2.03 -23.93 -3.02
N SER A 48 -1.15 -22.96 -2.79
CA SER A 48 -1.10 -22.21 -1.54
C SER A 48 -2.43 -21.50 -1.22
N SER A 49 -3.20 -21.12 -2.23
CA SER A 49 -4.55 -20.56 -2.08
C SER A 49 -5.52 -21.55 -1.44
N ALA A 50 -5.51 -22.82 -1.87
CA ALA A 50 -6.36 -23.87 -1.31
C ALA A 50 -6.01 -24.15 0.16
N PHE A 51 -4.71 -24.18 0.49
CA PHE A 51 -4.24 -24.33 1.87
C PHE A 51 -4.69 -23.18 2.77
N VAL A 52 -4.57 -21.95 2.30
CA VAL A 52 -5.02 -20.76 3.05
C VAL A 52 -6.52 -20.76 3.22
N GLU A 53 -7.29 -21.11 2.17
CA GLU A 53 -8.75 -21.19 2.23
C GLU A 53 -9.20 -22.24 3.27
N GLU A 54 -8.58 -23.42 3.31
CA GLU A 54 -8.88 -24.46 4.28
C GLU A 54 -8.52 -24.02 5.71
N ALA A 55 -7.36 -23.39 5.90
CA ALA A 55 -6.97 -22.84 7.20
C ALA A 55 -7.97 -21.80 7.70
N LEU A 56 -8.49 -20.94 6.83
CA LEU A 56 -9.46 -19.90 7.16
C LEU A 56 -10.86 -20.45 7.44
N LYS A 57 -11.32 -21.47 6.73
CA LYS A 57 -12.59 -22.15 7.05
C LYS A 57 -12.61 -22.67 8.48
N ASN A 58 -11.45 -23.05 9.01
CA ASN A 58 -11.28 -23.51 10.38
C ASN A 58 -11.12 -22.38 11.41
N ALA A 59 -10.91 -21.12 10.97
CA ALA A 59 -10.62 -19.98 11.82
C ALA A 59 -11.86 -19.31 12.47
N GLY A 60 -13.09 -19.71 12.08
CA GLY A 60 -14.35 -19.25 12.69
C GLY A 60 -14.49 -17.74 12.76
N SER A 61 -14.61 -17.18 13.98
CA SER A 61 -14.79 -15.74 14.21
C SER A 61 -13.58 -14.87 13.83
N LEU A 62 -12.41 -15.46 13.59
CA LEU A 62 -11.22 -14.74 13.10
C LEU A 62 -11.44 -14.14 11.71
N ASN A 63 -12.37 -14.67 10.93
CA ASN A 63 -12.68 -14.16 9.58
C ASN A 63 -13.07 -12.69 9.58
N ASN A 64 -13.74 -12.21 10.62
CA ASN A 64 -14.14 -10.81 10.73
C ASN A 64 -12.95 -9.86 10.99
N PHE A 65 -11.85 -10.38 11.52
CA PHE A 65 -10.63 -9.61 11.75
C PHE A 65 -9.65 -9.66 10.56
N LEU A 66 -9.91 -10.50 9.57
CA LEU A 66 -9.00 -10.68 8.42
C LEU A 66 -8.66 -9.39 7.69
N PRO A 67 -9.58 -8.46 7.40
CA PRO A 67 -9.19 -7.20 6.75
C PRO A 67 -8.19 -6.40 7.58
N ALA A 68 -8.37 -6.33 8.89
CA ALA A 68 -7.44 -5.64 9.78
C ALA A 68 -6.09 -6.36 9.87
N ILE A 69 -6.08 -7.69 9.89
CA ILE A 69 -4.85 -8.50 9.87
C ILE A 69 -4.09 -8.29 8.55
N ILE A 70 -4.79 -8.33 7.41
CA ILE A 70 -4.20 -8.09 6.09
C ILE A 70 -3.60 -6.68 6.03
N PHE A 71 -4.29 -5.67 6.55
CA PHE A 71 -3.78 -4.31 6.62
C PHE A 71 -2.44 -4.25 7.38
N VAL A 72 -2.35 -4.85 8.57
CA VAL A 72 -1.12 -4.86 9.38
C VAL A 72 0.00 -5.62 8.68
N VAL A 73 -0.30 -6.81 8.13
CA VAL A 73 0.70 -7.63 7.41
C VAL A 73 1.22 -6.88 6.20
N ALA A 74 0.34 -6.26 5.42
CA ALA A 74 0.72 -5.45 4.26
C ALA A 74 1.60 -4.25 4.68
N CYS A 75 1.25 -3.59 5.79
CA CYS A 75 2.03 -2.49 6.34
C CYS A 75 3.44 -2.92 6.73
N LEU A 76 3.57 -4.04 7.45
CA LEU A 76 4.87 -4.57 7.88
C LEU A 76 5.75 -5.01 6.71
N ILE A 77 5.18 -5.70 5.72
CA ILE A 77 5.92 -6.12 4.52
C ILE A 77 6.39 -4.90 3.73
N ALA A 78 5.51 -3.93 3.48
CA ALA A 78 5.85 -2.73 2.73
C ALA A 78 6.88 -1.86 3.46
N PHE A 79 6.78 -1.75 4.78
CA PHE A 79 7.77 -1.08 5.61
C PHE A 79 9.15 -1.75 5.49
N ALA A 80 9.21 -3.09 5.58
CA ALA A 80 10.44 -3.85 5.52
C ALA A 80 11.08 -3.86 4.12
N THR A 81 10.26 -3.86 3.06
CA THR A 81 10.73 -3.90 1.67
C THR A 81 10.96 -2.52 1.07
N GLY A 82 10.36 -1.48 1.64
CA GLY A 82 10.41 -0.11 1.13
C GLY A 82 9.68 0.07 -0.21
N THR A 83 8.67 -0.77 -0.49
CA THR A 83 7.87 -0.65 -1.71
C THR A 83 6.45 -1.19 -1.55
N SER A 84 5.46 -0.37 -1.90
CA SER A 84 4.06 -0.79 -1.99
C SER A 84 3.83 -1.75 -3.17
N TRP A 85 4.48 -1.53 -4.30
CA TRP A 85 4.31 -2.34 -5.51
C TRP A 85 4.75 -3.79 -5.32
N GLY A 86 5.90 -4.02 -4.67
CA GLY A 86 6.38 -5.36 -4.33
C GLY A 86 5.41 -6.08 -3.39
N THR A 87 4.89 -5.36 -2.41
CA THR A 87 3.91 -5.87 -1.46
C THR A 87 2.59 -6.24 -2.15
N PHE A 88 2.11 -5.42 -3.11
CA PHE A 88 0.93 -5.76 -3.92
C PHE A 88 1.14 -7.06 -4.70
N GLY A 89 2.30 -7.21 -5.33
CA GLY A 89 2.64 -8.42 -6.09
C GLY A 89 2.56 -9.70 -5.27
N ILE A 90 2.90 -9.63 -4.00
CA ILE A 90 2.88 -10.79 -3.08
C ILE A 90 1.49 -11.01 -2.49
N LEU A 91 0.84 -9.96 -1.99
CA LEU A 91 -0.37 -10.11 -1.17
C LEU A 91 -1.67 -10.14 -1.97
N ILE A 92 -1.77 -9.47 -3.12
CA ILE A 92 -3.01 -9.46 -3.91
C ILE A 92 -3.45 -10.88 -4.29
N PRO A 93 -2.58 -11.77 -4.80
CA PRO A 93 -2.95 -13.15 -5.08
C PRO A 93 -3.47 -13.90 -3.86
N ILE A 94 -2.86 -13.67 -2.69
CA ILE A 94 -3.27 -14.29 -1.43
C ILE A 94 -4.65 -13.79 -1.02
N VAL A 95 -4.87 -12.48 -1.04
CA VAL A 95 -6.15 -11.85 -0.68
C VAL A 95 -7.29 -12.32 -1.60
N THR A 96 -7.03 -12.42 -2.90
CA THR A 96 -8.02 -12.91 -3.87
C THR A 96 -8.33 -14.40 -3.73
N ALA A 97 -7.42 -15.18 -3.14
CA ALA A 97 -7.67 -16.57 -2.80
C ALA A 97 -8.50 -16.73 -1.52
N ILE A 98 -8.31 -15.82 -0.56
CA ILE A 98 -9.02 -15.82 0.73
C ILE A 98 -10.47 -15.37 0.56
N PHE A 99 -10.70 -14.31 -0.19
CA PHE A 99 -12.01 -13.70 -0.33
C PHE A 99 -12.63 -13.95 -1.71
N PRO A 100 -13.94 -14.27 -1.78
CA PRO A 100 -14.61 -14.42 -3.05
C PRO A 100 -14.55 -13.13 -3.88
N ILE A 101 -14.11 -13.24 -5.13
CA ILE A 101 -14.02 -12.11 -6.04
C ILE A 101 -15.44 -11.53 -6.26
N GLY A 102 -15.56 -10.21 -6.12
CA GLY A 102 -16.83 -9.50 -6.29
C GLY A 102 -17.73 -9.47 -5.04
N SER A 103 -17.33 -10.10 -3.93
CA SER A 103 -18.01 -9.95 -2.65
C SER A 103 -17.63 -8.64 -1.96
N GLU A 104 -18.52 -8.07 -1.15
CA GLU A 104 -18.21 -6.84 -0.38
C GLU A 104 -17.00 -7.03 0.53
N ILE A 105 -16.91 -8.17 1.21
CA ILE A 105 -15.76 -8.48 2.06
C ILE A 105 -14.46 -8.66 1.25
N GLY A 106 -14.57 -9.14 0.01
CA GLY A 106 -13.43 -9.23 -0.91
C GLY A 106 -12.90 -7.85 -1.32
N VAL A 107 -13.79 -6.89 -1.59
CA VAL A 107 -13.42 -5.50 -1.86
C VAL A 107 -12.76 -4.86 -0.65
N ILE A 108 -13.29 -5.11 0.56
CA ILE A 108 -12.73 -4.61 1.82
C ILE A 108 -11.33 -5.22 2.07
N GLY A 109 -11.17 -6.52 1.88
CA GLY A 109 -9.88 -7.21 2.03
C GLY A 109 -8.82 -6.70 1.05
N MET A 110 -9.21 -6.47 -0.21
CA MET A 110 -8.34 -5.86 -1.22
C MET A 110 -7.97 -4.43 -0.85
N SER A 111 -8.93 -3.63 -0.39
CA SER A 111 -8.70 -2.28 0.10
C SER A 111 -7.72 -2.28 1.27
N ALA A 112 -7.87 -3.20 2.22
CA ALA A 112 -6.98 -3.34 3.37
C ALA A 112 -5.54 -3.67 2.95
N CYS A 113 -5.38 -4.57 1.97
CA CYS A 113 -4.09 -4.90 1.39
C CYS A 113 -3.40 -3.67 0.76
N LEU A 114 -4.14 -2.94 -0.09
CA LEU A 114 -3.62 -1.77 -0.79
C LEU A 114 -3.27 -0.64 0.20
N ALA A 115 -4.18 -0.34 1.12
CA ALA A 115 -3.98 0.72 2.12
C ALA A 115 -2.83 0.40 3.08
N GLY A 116 -2.73 -0.85 3.54
CA GLY A 116 -1.63 -1.29 4.40
C GLY A 116 -0.27 -1.18 3.70
N ALA A 117 -0.19 -1.64 2.46
CA ALA A 117 1.05 -1.56 1.70
C ALA A 117 1.49 -0.10 1.44
N VAL A 118 0.55 0.79 1.09
CA VAL A 118 0.85 2.22 0.93
C VAL A 118 1.27 2.84 2.25
N CYS A 119 0.61 2.50 3.35
CA CYS A 119 0.96 3.01 4.67
C CYS A 119 2.37 2.58 5.10
N GLY A 120 2.71 1.30 4.94
CA GLY A 120 4.03 0.78 5.26
C GLY A 120 5.14 1.42 4.42
N ASP A 121 4.89 1.58 3.14
CA ASP A 121 5.79 2.27 2.22
C ASP A 121 6.07 3.71 2.68
N HIS A 122 5.04 4.48 3.02
CA HIS A 122 5.19 5.85 3.52
C HIS A 122 5.92 5.94 4.88
N CYS A 123 5.84 4.92 5.70
CA CYS A 123 6.56 4.86 6.97
C CYS A 123 8.03 4.46 6.81
N SER A 124 8.39 3.84 5.69
CA SER A 124 9.71 3.24 5.50
C SER A 124 10.78 4.28 5.11
N PRO A 125 11.89 4.32 5.83
CA PRO A 125 13.03 5.18 5.46
C PRO A 125 13.78 4.68 4.22
N ILE A 126 13.55 3.45 3.79
CA ILE A 126 14.15 2.87 2.58
C ILE A 126 13.19 2.88 1.39
N SER A 127 12.03 3.54 1.54
CA SER A 127 11.02 3.63 0.49
C SER A 127 11.53 4.41 -0.70
N ASP A 128 11.34 3.84 -1.89
CA ASP A 128 11.65 4.50 -3.15
C ASP A 128 10.83 5.77 -3.35
N THR A 129 9.54 5.76 -2.96
CA THR A 129 8.66 6.93 -3.04
C THR A 129 9.11 8.05 -2.10
N THR A 130 9.48 7.72 -0.86
CA THR A 130 9.95 8.68 0.15
C THR A 130 11.31 9.27 -0.23
N ILE A 131 12.22 8.43 -0.76
CA ILE A 131 13.53 8.87 -1.26
C ILE A 131 13.35 9.85 -2.42
N MET A 132 12.52 9.50 -3.41
CA MET A 132 12.27 10.36 -4.57
C MET A 132 11.57 11.67 -4.18
N ALA A 133 10.60 11.62 -3.26
CA ALA A 133 9.90 12.81 -2.77
C ALA A 133 10.88 13.79 -2.09
N SER A 134 11.71 13.29 -1.17
CA SER A 134 12.70 14.11 -0.47
C SER A 134 13.77 14.68 -1.42
N ALA A 135 14.24 13.89 -2.36
CA ALA A 135 15.18 14.33 -3.39
C ALA A 135 14.57 15.39 -4.31
N GLY A 136 13.32 15.20 -4.75
CA GLY A 136 12.59 16.16 -5.57
C GLY A 136 12.31 17.49 -4.86
N ALA A 137 12.03 17.43 -3.56
CA ALA A 137 11.85 18.61 -2.70
C ALA A 137 13.15 19.23 -2.23
N GLN A 138 14.31 18.62 -2.52
CA GLN A 138 15.64 19.04 -2.06
C GLN A 138 15.73 19.19 -0.53
N CYS A 139 15.03 18.35 0.21
CA CYS A 139 15.06 18.32 1.66
C CYS A 139 15.84 17.11 2.19
N ASN A 140 16.26 17.18 3.46
CA ASN A 140 16.93 16.06 4.09
C ASN A 140 15.98 14.88 4.22
N HIS A 141 16.36 13.72 3.68
CA HIS A 141 15.54 12.52 3.63
C HIS A 141 15.09 12.03 5.02
N ILE A 142 16.00 11.99 5.99
CA ILE A 142 15.68 11.53 7.35
C ILE A 142 14.71 12.50 8.04
N ASN A 143 14.89 13.81 7.85
CA ASN A 143 13.95 14.79 8.37
C ASN A 143 12.56 14.64 7.73
N HIS A 144 12.50 14.38 6.43
CA HIS A 144 11.24 14.13 5.73
C HIS A 144 10.51 12.91 6.34
N VAL A 145 11.21 11.79 6.49
CA VAL A 145 10.64 10.57 7.12
C VAL A 145 10.17 10.86 8.54
N SER A 146 11.01 11.50 9.36
CA SER A 146 10.70 11.77 10.76
C SER A 146 9.49 12.69 10.95
N THR A 147 9.29 13.66 10.06
CA THR A 147 8.14 14.57 10.11
C THR A 147 6.86 13.95 9.54
N GLN A 148 6.98 13.04 8.60
CA GLN A 148 5.85 12.31 8.00
C GLN A 148 5.30 11.21 8.92
N LEU A 149 6.18 10.56 9.70
CA LEU A 149 5.86 9.37 10.48
C LEU A 149 4.69 9.55 11.49
N PRO A 150 4.60 10.64 12.28
CA PRO A 150 3.47 10.86 13.19
C PRO A 150 2.11 10.89 12.46
N TYR A 151 2.06 11.52 11.30
CA TYR A 151 0.83 11.57 10.48
C TYR A 151 0.47 10.20 9.94
N ALA A 152 1.45 9.49 9.40
CA ALA A 152 1.26 8.14 8.86
C ALA A 152 0.78 7.15 9.93
N ILE A 153 1.37 7.18 11.13
CA ILE A 153 0.95 6.33 12.27
C ILE A 153 -0.47 6.69 12.72
N THR A 154 -0.81 7.97 12.78
CA THR A 154 -2.17 8.41 13.16
C THR A 154 -3.20 7.86 12.16
N VAL A 155 -2.93 8.01 10.87
CA VAL A 155 -3.82 7.48 9.81
C VAL A 155 -3.88 5.95 9.87
N ALA A 156 -2.74 5.28 10.10
CA ALA A 156 -2.67 3.82 10.24
C ALA A 156 -3.54 3.32 11.40
N ALA A 157 -3.47 3.97 12.57
CA ALA A 157 -4.26 3.58 13.73
C ALA A 157 -5.77 3.71 13.48
N VAL A 158 -6.20 4.82 12.87
CA VAL A 158 -7.62 5.02 12.51
C VAL A 158 -8.06 4.02 11.45
N SER A 159 -7.23 3.78 10.44
CA SER A 159 -7.52 2.80 9.37
C SER A 159 -7.61 1.38 9.93
N PHE A 160 -6.75 1.00 10.86
CA PHE A 160 -6.79 -0.31 11.51
C PHE A 160 -8.13 -0.54 12.23
N VAL A 161 -8.59 0.46 13.00
CA VAL A 161 -9.90 0.39 13.68
C VAL A 161 -11.03 0.33 12.64
N ALA A 162 -10.94 1.12 11.56
CA ALA A 162 -11.91 1.11 10.48
C ALA A 162 -12.00 -0.27 9.79
N TYR A 163 -10.87 -0.96 9.57
CA TYR A 163 -10.88 -2.32 9.00
C TYR A 163 -11.40 -3.38 9.97
N ILE A 164 -11.26 -3.19 11.29
CA ILE A 164 -11.97 -4.03 12.25
C ILE A 164 -13.48 -3.86 12.09
N ILE A 165 -13.97 -2.61 12.07
CA ILE A 165 -15.41 -2.33 11.89
C ILE A 165 -15.90 -2.91 10.55
N ALA A 166 -15.14 -2.73 9.47
CA ALA A 166 -15.46 -3.25 8.14
C ALA A 166 -15.57 -4.77 8.09
N GLY A 167 -14.81 -5.48 8.91
CA GLY A 167 -14.90 -6.94 9.01
C GLY A 167 -16.21 -7.42 9.65
N PHE A 168 -16.80 -6.64 10.56
CA PHE A 168 -18.09 -6.97 11.19
C PHE A 168 -19.29 -6.44 10.40
N VAL A 169 -19.12 -5.32 9.70
CA VAL A 169 -20.16 -4.68 8.90
C VAL A 169 -19.64 -4.51 7.48
N PRO A 170 -19.69 -5.55 6.64
CA PRO A 170 -19.12 -5.52 5.30
C PRO A 170 -20.00 -4.73 4.32
N ASN A 171 -20.24 -3.45 4.62
CA ASN A 171 -20.98 -2.52 3.78
C ASN A 171 -20.18 -1.22 3.64
N TRP A 172 -19.63 -1.00 2.46
CA TRP A 172 -18.79 0.16 2.19
C TRP A 172 -19.52 1.51 2.34
N MET A 173 -20.84 1.54 2.08
CA MET A 173 -21.66 2.75 2.22
C MET A 173 -21.78 3.21 3.68
N ILE A 174 -21.63 2.30 4.63
CA ILE A 174 -21.67 2.59 6.07
C ILE A 174 -20.26 2.83 6.59
N VAL A 175 -19.32 1.95 6.24
CA VAL A 175 -17.96 1.97 6.79
C VAL A 175 -17.17 3.18 6.31
N LEU A 176 -17.31 3.58 5.05
CA LEU A 176 -16.55 4.71 4.50
C LEU A 176 -16.91 6.05 5.19
N PRO A 177 -18.18 6.44 5.35
CA PRO A 177 -18.52 7.65 6.11
C PRO A 177 -18.07 7.61 7.56
N ILE A 178 -18.20 6.46 8.23
CA ILE A 178 -17.75 6.28 9.62
C ILE A 178 -16.22 6.48 9.69
N SER A 179 -15.47 5.89 8.78
CA SER A 179 -14.01 6.02 8.74
C SER A 179 -13.56 7.46 8.51
N ILE A 180 -14.24 8.18 7.61
CA ILE A 180 -13.99 9.62 7.37
C ILE A 180 -14.30 10.43 8.63
N ALA A 181 -15.43 10.18 9.27
CA ALA A 181 -15.81 10.87 10.51
C ALA A 181 -14.79 10.60 11.63
N MET A 182 -14.35 9.34 11.80
CA MET A 182 -13.31 8.98 12.76
C MET A 182 -12.00 9.73 12.49
N MET A 183 -11.59 9.82 11.23
CA MET A 183 -10.39 10.56 10.85
C MET A 183 -10.52 12.05 11.20
N ILE A 184 -11.63 12.70 10.82
CA ILE A 184 -11.86 14.11 11.11
C ILE A 184 -11.85 14.35 12.63
N VAL A 185 -12.56 13.53 13.41
CA VAL A 185 -12.57 13.64 14.87
C VAL A 185 -11.16 13.50 15.44
N THR A 186 -10.41 12.50 14.98
CA THR A 186 -9.02 12.28 15.43
C THR A 186 -8.14 13.50 15.15
N LEU A 187 -8.20 14.05 13.94
CA LEU A 187 -7.42 15.24 13.56
C LEU A 187 -7.81 16.47 14.39
N VAL A 188 -9.09 16.67 14.66
CA VAL A 188 -9.59 17.78 15.51
C VAL A 188 -9.11 17.61 16.96
N VAL A 189 -9.15 16.38 17.50
CA VAL A 189 -8.71 16.10 18.88
C VAL A 189 -7.21 16.28 19.04
N ILE A 190 -6.42 15.80 18.09
CA ILE A 190 -4.95 15.91 18.14
C ILE A 190 -4.49 17.31 17.73
N LYS A 191 -5.35 18.11 17.10
CA LYS A 191 -5.03 19.44 16.55
C LYS A 191 -3.87 19.39 15.53
N LEU A 192 -3.83 18.34 14.74
CA LEU A 192 -2.93 18.21 13.59
C LEU A 192 -3.43 19.04 12.41
#